data_fe6360bd0d748da300f9e35c080e4277
#
_entry.id   fe6360bd0d748da300f9e35c080e4277
#
_cell.length_a   1.000
_cell.length_b   1.000
_cell.length_c   1.000
_cell.angle_alpha   90.00
_cell.angle_beta   90.00
_cell.angle_gamma   90.00
#
_symmetry.space_group_name_H-M   'P 1'
#
loop_
_entity.id
_entity.type
_entity.pdbx_description
1 polymer ?
#
loop_
_entity_poly.entity_id
_entity_poly.type
_entity_poly.pdbx_seq_one_letter_code
_entity_poly.pdbx_strand_id
1 'polypeptide(L)'
;TACFQYEGGYKEKGRGLSSHDFETAGDIDKERQITLKLNNGTRGSIDYRDSIPDGAIPYIYDDIYYPSHQATDFYHHWKEDIALFAETGFKVYRFSISWSRIFPNGDEEKANEDGLKFYEMIIDELLKYNIEPMITICHDEVPFHLCELYDGWAGRETIGCYVNYATTLFNRFKDKVRYWITFNEINNLGGYAQMGTHRQDSQTRYQAVHHMFVASAKAISQGKKIMGDIKFGAMFALSEIYPATCNPEDVFATYCKRREALFFVDVMARG
;
A
#
# COMPACT_ATOMS: atom_id res chain seq x y z
N THR A 1 8.24 -6.65 -1.61
CA THR A 1 7.81 -6.65 -0.19
C THR A 1 6.90 -5.47 0.09
N ALA A 2 5.97 -5.62 1.06
CA ALA A 2 5.11 -4.55 1.55
C ALA A 2 5.63 -4.06 2.91
N CYS A 3 5.69 -2.74 3.14
CA CYS A 3 6.25 -2.17 4.36
C CYS A 3 5.64 -2.76 5.64
N PHE A 4 4.32 -2.91 5.70
CA PHE A 4 3.63 -3.50 6.85
C PHE A 4 3.94 -4.98 7.10
N GLN A 5 4.52 -5.69 6.11
CA GLN A 5 4.86 -7.12 6.23
C GLN A 5 6.32 -7.36 6.64
N TYR A 6 7.22 -6.43 6.36
CA TYR A 6 8.66 -6.67 6.62
C TYR A 6 9.33 -5.61 7.47
N GLU A 7 8.86 -4.36 7.46
CA GLU A 7 9.62 -3.23 7.99
C GLU A 7 9.71 -3.25 9.52
N GLY A 8 8.60 -3.30 10.22
CA GLY A 8 8.56 -3.12 11.66
C GLY A 8 8.81 -1.68 12.12
N GLY A 9 9.26 -1.48 13.34
CA GLY A 9 9.57 -0.14 13.88
C GLY A 9 8.37 0.81 13.84
N TYR A 10 7.15 0.34 14.15
CA TYR A 10 5.89 1.06 13.91
C TYR A 10 5.72 2.37 14.69
N LYS A 11 6.46 2.56 15.80
CA LYS A 11 6.50 3.81 16.58
C LYS A 11 7.84 4.55 16.48
N GLU A 12 8.76 4.06 15.66
CA GLU A 12 10.11 4.61 15.59
C GLU A 12 10.16 5.93 14.80
N LYS A 13 10.95 6.88 15.32
CA LYS A 13 11.29 8.14 14.64
C LYS A 13 10.08 8.92 14.13
N GLY A 14 8.98 8.91 14.89
CA GLY A 14 7.79 9.69 14.56
C GLY A 14 6.92 9.12 13.44
N ARG A 15 7.04 7.83 13.12
CA ARG A 15 6.07 7.16 12.25
C ARG A 15 4.67 7.25 12.87
N GLY A 16 3.69 7.67 12.08
CA GLY A 16 2.27 7.63 12.44
C GLY A 16 1.68 6.23 12.33
N LEU A 17 0.47 6.07 12.82
CA LEU A 17 -0.28 4.81 12.63
C LEU A 17 -0.79 4.71 11.19
N SER A 18 -0.89 3.47 10.71
CA SER A 18 -1.49 3.13 9.43
C SER A 18 -2.69 2.19 9.63
N SER A 19 -3.48 2.05 8.58
CA SER A 19 -4.63 1.14 8.55
C SER A 19 -4.29 -0.31 8.90
N HIS A 20 -3.07 -0.79 8.60
CA HIS A 20 -2.59 -2.13 8.94
C HIS A 20 -2.20 -2.31 10.41
N ASP A 21 -2.00 -1.24 11.17
CA ASP A 21 -1.55 -1.35 12.55
C ASP A 21 -2.65 -1.87 13.51
N PHE A 22 -3.87 -2.01 13.04
CA PHE A 22 -5.02 -2.54 13.77
C PHE A 22 -5.39 -3.99 13.39
N GLU A 23 -4.66 -4.57 12.42
CA GLU A 23 -4.91 -5.91 11.90
C GLU A 23 -4.17 -6.96 12.72
N THR A 24 -4.93 -7.94 13.27
CA THR A 24 -4.37 -9.04 14.07
C THR A 24 -3.73 -10.10 13.18
N ALA A 25 -2.93 -10.98 13.77
CA ALA A 25 -2.54 -12.22 13.13
C ALA A 25 -3.77 -13.10 12.89
N GLY A 26 -3.83 -13.71 11.69
CA GLY A 26 -4.73 -14.84 11.45
C GLY A 26 -4.10 -16.15 11.90
N ASP A 27 -4.89 -17.22 11.85
CA ASP A 27 -4.46 -18.59 12.07
C ASP A 27 -5.16 -19.47 11.02
N ILE A 28 -4.82 -20.77 10.97
CA ILE A 28 -5.42 -21.71 10.01
C ILE A 28 -6.95 -21.81 10.17
N ASP A 29 -7.44 -21.63 11.40
CA ASP A 29 -8.87 -21.72 11.76
C ASP A 29 -9.48 -20.35 12.09
N LYS A 30 -8.73 -19.26 11.98
CA LYS A 30 -9.19 -17.91 12.33
C LYS A 30 -8.68 -16.88 11.37
N GLU A 31 -9.60 -16.18 10.70
CA GLU A 31 -9.24 -15.05 9.84
C GLU A 31 -8.65 -13.88 10.65
N ARG A 32 -7.89 -13.03 9.97
CA ARG A 32 -7.40 -11.76 10.52
C ARG A 32 -8.58 -10.87 10.89
N GLN A 33 -8.41 -10.08 11.93
CA GLN A 33 -9.43 -9.17 12.41
C GLN A 33 -8.90 -7.77 12.56
N ILE A 34 -9.76 -6.78 12.40
CA ILE A 34 -9.50 -5.40 12.80
C ILE A 34 -10.05 -5.22 14.21
N THR A 35 -9.20 -4.80 15.13
CA THR A 35 -9.59 -4.52 16.52
C THR A 35 -10.21 -3.14 16.65
N LEU A 36 -11.28 -3.04 17.43
CA LEU A 36 -12.11 -1.85 17.52
C LEU A 36 -12.38 -1.47 18.99
N LYS A 37 -12.55 -0.18 19.22
CA LYS A 37 -13.25 0.36 20.37
C LYS A 37 -14.67 0.72 19.93
N LEU A 38 -15.67 0.07 20.53
CA LEU A 38 -17.08 0.28 20.20
C LEU A 38 -17.63 1.56 20.84
N ASN A 39 -18.79 2.05 20.38
CA ASN A 39 -19.45 3.28 20.87
C ASN A 39 -19.65 3.31 22.39
N ASN A 40 -19.93 2.15 22.99
CA ASN A 40 -20.10 2.02 24.43
C ASN A 40 -18.79 1.94 25.21
N GLY A 41 -17.64 2.09 24.51
CA GLY A 41 -16.30 2.02 25.07
C GLY A 41 -15.76 0.60 25.27
N THR A 42 -16.53 -0.44 24.96
CA THR A 42 -16.08 -1.83 25.09
C THR A 42 -15.17 -2.23 23.90
N ARG A 43 -14.38 -3.30 24.12
CA ARG A 43 -13.55 -3.93 23.07
C ARG A 43 -14.44 -4.67 22.08
N GLY A 44 -14.10 -4.54 20.79
CA GLY A 44 -14.69 -5.28 19.69
C GLY A 44 -13.65 -5.68 18.65
N SER A 45 -14.07 -6.50 17.70
CA SER A 45 -13.32 -6.78 16.48
C SER A 45 -14.30 -7.18 15.37
N ILE A 46 -13.84 -7.04 14.12
CA ILE A 46 -14.53 -7.48 12.91
C ILE A 46 -13.57 -8.30 12.07
N ASP A 47 -14.09 -9.12 11.18
CA ASP A 47 -13.27 -9.76 10.17
C ASP A 47 -12.66 -8.70 9.25
N TYR A 48 -11.45 -8.93 8.75
CA TYR A 48 -10.64 -7.90 8.08
C TYR A 48 -11.29 -7.31 6.82
N ARG A 49 -12.31 -7.97 6.25
CA ARG A 49 -13.10 -7.51 5.09
C ARG A 49 -14.48 -6.96 5.44
N ASP A 50 -14.86 -6.97 6.70
CA ASP A 50 -16.14 -6.46 7.13
C ASP A 50 -16.13 -4.92 7.28
N SER A 51 -17.32 -4.34 7.23
CA SER A 51 -17.50 -2.92 7.51
C SER A 51 -17.38 -2.63 9.00
N ILE A 52 -16.72 -1.52 9.32
CA ILE A 52 -16.64 -1.03 10.71
C ILE A 52 -18.04 -0.58 11.14
N PRO A 53 -18.56 -1.04 12.29
CA PRO A 53 -19.84 -0.60 12.82
C PRO A 53 -19.89 0.90 13.08
N ASP A 54 -21.05 1.52 12.88
CA ASP A 54 -21.23 2.95 13.06
C ASP A 54 -20.76 3.42 14.45
N GLY A 55 -19.85 4.40 14.45
CA GLY A 55 -19.24 5.01 15.64
C GLY A 55 -18.22 4.14 16.39
N ALA A 56 -17.90 2.95 15.90
CA ALA A 56 -16.71 2.22 16.35
C ALA A 56 -15.48 2.77 15.66
N ILE A 57 -14.33 2.73 16.33
CA ILE A 57 -13.05 3.16 15.79
C ILE A 57 -12.01 2.06 15.91
N PRO A 58 -11.10 1.90 14.93
CA PRO A 58 -9.96 1.00 15.06
C PRO A 58 -9.11 1.37 16.28
N TYR A 59 -8.73 0.35 17.05
CA TYR A 59 -8.04 0.57 18.31
C TYR A 59 -7.02 -0.53 18.62
N ILE A 60 -5.81 -0.15 19.03
CA ILE A 60 -4.73 -1.05 19.40
C ILE A 60 -4.86 -1.40 20.90
N TYR A 61 -4.80 -2.70 21.21
CA TYR A 61 -4.79 -3.23 22.59
C TYR A 61 -3.45 -3.86 22.91
N ASP A 62 -2.88 -3.54 24.08
CA ASP A 62 -1.52 -3.97 24.46
C ASP A 62 -1.39 -5.50 24.65
N ASP A 63 -2.51 -6.19 24.84
CA ASP A 63 -2.58 -7.65 25.03
C ASP A 63 -2.85 -8.42 23.72
N ILE A 64 -2.86 -7.74 22.56
CA ILE A 64 -3.07 -8.35 21.24
C ILE A 64 -1.80 -8.20 20.40
N TYR A 65 -1.44 -9.26 19.70
CA TYR A 65 -0.33 -9.25 18.75
C TYR A 65 -0.77 -8.71 17.38
N TYR A 66 -0.07 -7.70 16.90
CA TYR A 66 -0.26 -7.08 15.59
C TYR A 66 1.00 -7.31 14.75
N PRO A 67 0.94 -8.14 13.70
CA PRO A 67 2.12 -8.53 12.92
C PRO A 67 2.89 -7.36 12.33
N SER A 68 2.20 -6.31 11.88
CA SER A 68 2.83 -5.13 11.26
C SER A 68 3.74 -4.34 12.19
N HIS A 69 3.55 -4.44 13.52
CA HIS A 69 4.30 -3.64 14.49
C HIS A 69 5.78 -4.04 14.54
N GLN A 70 6.06 -5.33 14.44
CA GLN A 70 7.41 -5.87 14.41
C GLN A 70 7.80 -6.39 13.03
N ALA A 71 6.88 -7.05 12.34
CA ALA A 71 7.08 -7.69 11.04
C ALA A 71 8.33 -8.60 11.07
N THR A 72 9.25 -8.48 10.11
CA THR A 72 10.56 -9.15 10.14
C THR A 72 11.66 -8.27 10.74
N ASP A 73 11.29 -7.11 11.26
CA ASP A 73 12.18 -6.13 11.87
C ASP A 73 13.30 -5.61 10.94
N PHE A 74 12.99 -5.51 9.66
CA PHE A 74 13.91 -4.94 8.66
C PHE A 74 14.37 -3.52 9.05
N TYR A 75 13.55 -2.78 9.79
CA TYR A 75 13.89 -1.44 10.26
C TYR A 75 15.22 -1.41 11.03
N HIS A 76 15.52 -2.44 11.80
CA HIS A 76 16.77 -2.55 12.56
C HIS A 76 17.85 -3.37 11.83
N HIS A 77 17.46 -4.28 10.92
CA HIS A 77 18.36 -5.27 10.29
C HIS A 77 18.62 -5.02 8.79
N TRP A 78 18.16 -3.91 8.23
CA TRP A 78 18.22 -3.63 6.79
C TRP A 78 19.62 -3.79 6.16
N LYS A 79 20.71 -3.49 6.90
CA LYS A 79 22.08 -3.63 6.38
C LYS A 79 22.48 -5.08 6.18
N GLU A 80 22.21 -5.91 7.18
CA GLU A 80 22.47 -7.34 7.14
C GLU A 80 21.62 -8.01 6.07
N ASP A 81 20.34 -7.66 6.00
CA ASP A 81 19.41 -8.21 5.01
C ASP A 81 19.81 -7.84 3.58
N ILE A 82 20.22 -6.60 3.33
CA ILE A 82 20.68 -6.18 2.00
C ILE A 82 21.98 -6.90 1.62
N ALA A 83 22.88 -7.13 2.55
CA ALA A 83 24.09 -7.91 2.31
C ALA A 83 23.73 -9.35 1.89
N LEU A 84 22.76 -9.98 2.56
CA LEU A 84 22.24 -11.31 2.18
C LEU A 84 21.56 -11.31 0.81
N PHE A 85 20.83 -10.24 0.45
CA PHE A 85 20.28 -10.10 -0.91
C PHE A 85 21.39 -10.07 -1.97
N ALA A 86 22.49 -9.38 -1.67
CA ALA A 86 23.64 -9.32 -2.56
C ALA A 86 24.32 -10.69 -2.71
N GLU A 87 24.52 -11.43 -1.61
CA GLU A 87 25.08 -12.79 -1.63
C GLU A 87 24.21 -13.77 -2.43
N THR A 88 22.89 -13.64 -2.34
CA THR A 88 21.93 -14.44 -3.15
C THR A 88 21.87 -14.02 -4.62
N GLY A 89 22.53 -12.91 -4.98
CA GLY A 89 22.64 -12.47 -6.36
C GLY A 89 21.49 -11.61 -6.88
N PHE A 90 20.74 -10.96 -6.02
CA PHE A 90 19.65 -10.05 -6.41
C PHE A 90 20.20 -8.95 -7.33
N LYS A 91 19.43 -8.62 -8.37
CA LYS A 91 19.72 -7.53 -9.31
C LYS A 91 18.75 -6.37 -9.15
N VAL A 92 17.56 -6.66 -8.65
CA VAL A 92 16.50 -5.69 -8.37
C VAL A 92 15.87 -6.05 -7.05
N TYR A 93 15.61 -5.06 -6.21
CA TYR A 93 14.83 -5.24 -5.00
C TYR A 93 13.61 -4.32 -5.03
N ARG A 94 12.41 -4.94 -5.02
CA ARG A 94 11.15 -4.21 -4.96
C ARG A 94 10.65 -4.14 -3.53
N PHE A 95 10.43 -2.92 -3.03
CA PHE A 95 9.86 -2.66 -1.70
C PHE A 95 8.90 -1.47 -1.76
N SER A 96 8.03 -1.35 -0.76
CA SER A 96 7.20 -0.17 -0.60
C SER A 96 7.73 0.74 0.49
N ILE A 97 7.44 2.02 0.36
CA ILE A 97 7.69 3.03 1.38
C ILE A 97 6.41 3.19 2.22
N SER A 98 6.53 3.17 3.55
CA SER A 98 5.41 3.44 4.43
C SER A 98 5.01 4.91 4.36
N TRP A 99 3.78 5.17 3.92
CA TRP A 99 3.26 6.53 3.81
C TRP A 99 3.25 7.23 5.19
N SER A 100 2.78 6.52 6.22
CA SER A 100 2.73 7.05 7.58
C SER A 100 4.12 7.28 8.23
N ARG A 101 5.21 6.75 7.66
CA ARG A 101 6.58 7.09 8.08
C ARG A 101 7.06 8.40 7.48
N ILE A 102 6.56 8.76 6.30
CA ILE A 102 6.93 10.01 5.60
C ILE A 102 6.00 11.16 6.00
N PHE A 103 4.71 10.89 6.10
CA PHE A 103 3.68 11.81 6.57
C PHE A 103 2.85 11.10 7.64
N PRO A 104 3.16 11.30 8.92
CA PRO A 104 2.54 10.56 10.04
C PRO A 104 1.01 10.61 10.08
N ASN A 105 0.40 11.75 9.74
CA ASN A 105 -1.05 11.90 9.58
C ASN A 105 -1.50 11.77 8.11
N GLY A 106 -0.58 11.95 7.16
CA GLY A 106 -0.84 11.86 5.73
C GLY A 106 -1.13 13.19 5.03
N ASP A 107 -1.47 14.24 5.77
CA ASP A 107 -1.89 15.56 5.26
C ASP A 107 -0.99 16.73 5.70
N GLU A 108 0.14 16.46 6.34
CA GLU A 108 1.08 17.48 6.77
C GLU A 108 1.68 18.25 5.57
N GLU A 109 2.03 19.50 5.81
CA GLU A 109 2.77 20.30 4.83
C GLU A 109 4.23 19.87 4.66
N LYS A 110 4.83 19.29 5.71
CA LYS A 110 6.24 18.88 5.73
C LYS A 110 6.37 17.40 6.05
N ALA A 111 7.21 16.74 5.26
CA ALA A 111 7.54 15.35 5.49
C ALA A 111 8.40 15.15 6.74
N ASN A 112 8.29 13.99 7.35
CA ASN A 112 9.18 13.51 8.40
C ASN A 112 10.57 13.20 7.80
N GLU A 113 11.54 14.03 8.12
CA GLU A 113 12.90 13.92 7.61
C GLU A 113 13.62 12.64 8.08
N ASP A 114 13.33 12.14 9.27
CA ASP A 114 13.89 10.87 9.76
C ASP A 114 13.38 9.69 8.93
N GLY A 115 12.11 9.72 8.53
CA GLY A 115 11.54 8.73 7.61
C GLY A 115 12.18 8.78 6.23
N LEU A 116 12.37 9.96 5.66
CA LEU A 116 13.05 10.14 4.36
C LEU A 116 14.51 9.64 4.41
N LYS A 117 15.26 9.95 5.47
CA LYS A 117 16.64 9.48 5.68
C LYS A 117 16.72 7.97 5.81
N PHE A 118 15.76 7.34 6.48
CA PHE A 118 15.71 5.88 6.61
C PHE A 118 15.66 5.20 5.23
N TYR A 119 14.74 5.61 4.37
CA TYR A 119 14.67 5.04 3.02
C TYR A 119 15.84 5.44 2.12
N GLU A 120 16.40 6.64 2.31
CA GLU A 120 17.60 7.03 1.60
C GLU A 120 18.78 6.12 1.92
N MET A 121 18.98 5.77 3.20
CA MET A 121 20.02 4.82 3.61
C MET A 121 19.83 3.43 2.99
N ILE A 122 18.59 2.94 2.91
CA ILE A 122 18.26 1.65 2.26
C ILE A 122 18.62 1.71 0.76
N ILE A 123 18.19 2.77 0.06
CA ILE A 123 18.45 2.95 -1.36
C ILE A 123 19.96 3.03 -1.63
N ASP A 124 20.69 3.79 -0.83
CA ASP A 124 22.14 3.94 -0.97
C ASP A 124 22.86 2.60 -0.74
N GLU A 125 22.42 1.80 0.23
CA GLU A 125 23.01 0.49 0.48
C GLU A 125 22.74 -0.49 -0.66
N LEU A 126 21.51 -0.54 -1.21
CA LEU A 126 21.20 -1.35 -2.40
C LEU A 126 22.09 -1.00 -3.58
N LEU A 127 22.28 0.29 -3.85
CA LEU A 127 23.10 0.78 -4.95
C LEU A 127 24.58 0.41 -4.79
N LYS A 128 25.13 0.35 -3.58
CA LYS A 128 26.50 -0.12 -3.31
C LYS A 128 26.72 -1.56 -3.80
N TYR A 129 25.71 -2.41 -3.70
CA TYR A 129 25.75 -3.78 -4.17
C TYR A 129 25.29 -3.96 -5.62
N ASN A 130 25.06 -2.86 -6.35
CA ASN A 130 24.50 -2.86 -7.71
C ASN A 130 23.12 -3.56 -7.78
N ILE A 131 22.31 -3.42 -6.72
CA ILE A 131 20.93 -3.86 -6.68
C ILE A 131 20.05 -2.64 -7.02
N GLU A 132 19.31 -2.71 -8.13
CA GLU A 132 18.43 -1.64 -8.56
C GLU A 132 17.21 -1.53 -7.64
N PRO A 133 16.94 -0.38 -7.01
CA PRO A 133 15.73 -0.18 -6.23
C PRO A 133 14.50 0.01 -7.14
N MET A 134 13.43 -0.73 -6.86
CA MET A 134 12.11 -0.56 -7.46
C MET A 134 11.11 -0.21 -6.36
N ILE A 135 10.59 1.00 -6.37
CA ILE A 135 9.75 1.50 -5.27
C ILE A 135 8.27 1.40 -5.61
N THR A 136 7.51 0.76 -4.72
CA THR A 136 6.05 0.85 -4.68
C THR A 136 5.66 1.99 -3.74
N ILE A 137 4.97 3.01 -4.28
CA ILE A 137 4.61 4.21 -3.52
C ILE A 137 3.54 3.87 -2.46
N CYS A 138 2.47 3.17 -2.87
CA CYS A 138 1.45 2.71 -1.95
C CYS A 138 1.23 1.19 -2.12
N HIS A 139 1.45 0.45 -1.05
CA HIS A 139 1.22 -1.00 -1.00
C HIS A 139 0.23 -1.28 0.12
N ASP A 140 -1.06 -1.03 -0.20
CA ASP A 140 -2.20 -1.35 0.66
C ASP A 140 -2.15 -0.68 2.07
N GLU A 141 -1.56 0.50 2.19
CA GLU A 141 -1.41 1.21 3.45
C GLU A 141 -1.94 2.64 3.33
N VAL A 142 -2.74 3.05 4.32
CA VAL A 142 -3.27 4.42 4.42
C VAL A 142 -2.95 4.96 5.83
N PRO A 143 -2.43 6.20 5.98
CA PRO A 143 -2.29 6.83 7.29
C PRO A 143 -3.62 6.83 8.04
N PHE A 144 -3.61 6.40 9.31
CA PHE A 144 -4.81 6.24 10.12
C PHE A 144 -5.64 7.52 10.21
N HIS A 145 -4.98 8.66 10.34
CA HIS A 145 -5.67 9.96 10.37
C HIS A 145 -6.52 10.21 9.11
N LEU A 146 -6.02 9.84 7.92
CA LEU A 146 -6.79 9.97 6.68
C LEU A 146 -7.97 8.99 6.62
N CYS A 147 -7.85 7.82 7.28
CA CYS A 147 -8.95 6.89 7.39
C CYS A 147 -10.10 7.49 8.19
N GLU A 148 -9.78 8.13 9.33
CA GLU A 148 -10.80 8.72 10.21
C GLU A 148 -11.35 10.05 9.66
N LEU A 149 -10.51 10.86 9.04
CA LEU A 149 -10.91 12.20 8.58
C LEU A 149 -11.65 12.16 7.23
N TYR A 150 -11.20 11.31 6.31
CA TYR A 150 -11.69 11.29 4.91
C TYR A 150 -12.26 9.93 4.49
N ASP A 151 -12.42 8.99 5.41
CA ASP A 151 -12.82 7.61 5.08
C ASP A 151 -11.83 6.97 4.06
N GLY A 152 -10.54 7.16 4.31
CA GLY A 152 -9.45 6.63 3.50
C GLY A 152 -9.59 6.98 2.00
N TRP A 153 -9.52 5.97 1.15
CA TRP A 153 -9.65 6.17 -0.30
C TRP A 153 -11.07 6.47 -0.78
N ALA A 154 -12.12 6.34 0.05
CA ALA A 154 -13.46 6.81 -0.31
C ALA A 154 -13.54 8.34 -0.36
N GLY A 155 -12.75 9.04 0.45
CA GLY A 155 -12.62 10.50 0.41
C GLY A 155 -11.76 11.01 -0.74
N ARG A 156 -12.25 12.01 -1.44
CA ARG A 156 -11.56 12.59 -2.61
C ARG A 156 -10.31 13.38 -2.22
N GLU A 157 -10.26 13.88 -1.00
CA GLU A 157 -9.16 14.65 -0.42
C GLU A 157 -7.87 13.81 -0.35
N THR A 158 -7.99 12.52 -0.12
CA THR A 158 -6.88 11.57 -0.08
C THR A 158 -6.04 11.57 -1.38
N ILE A 159 -6.65 11.94 -2.53
CA ILE A 159 -5.93 12.12 -3.79
C ILE A 159 -4.84 13.19 -3.64
N GLY A 160 -5.18 14.35 -3.03
CA GLY A 160 -4.23 15.44 -2.82
C GLY A 160 -3.08 15.04 -1.90
N CYS A 161 -3.42 14.39 -0.80
CA CYS A 161 -2.45 13.89 0.19
C CYS A 161 -1.48 12.88 -0.46
N TYR A 162 -1.99 11.93 -1.23
CA TYR A 162 -1.16 10.98 -1.97
C TYR A 162 -0.23 11.64 -2.99
N VAL A 163 -0.73 12.61 -3.75
CA VAL A 163 0.10 13.33 -4.74
C VAL A 163 1.21 14.12 -4.07
N ASN A 164 0.95 14.74 -2.91
CA ASN A 164 1.97 15.40 -2.10
C ASN A 164 3.03 14.39 -1.62
N TYR A 165 2.61 13.26 -1.07
CA TYR A 165 3.48 12.17 -0.65
C TYR A 165 4.36 11.65 -1.80
N ALA A 166 3.76 11.27 -2.93
CA ALA A 166 4.50 10.78 -4.10
C ALA A 166 5.49 11.83 -4.64
N THR A 167 5.07 13.10 -4.72
CA THR A 167 5.93 14.20 -5.18
C THR A 167 7.14 14.40 -4.26
N THR A 168 6.94 14.26 -2.96
CA THR A 168 8.03 14.33 -1.97
C THR A 168 9.06 13.22 -2.20
N LEU A 169 8.61 11.98 -2.42
CA LEU A 169 9.49 10.87 -2.73
C LEU A 169 10.25 11.09 -4.05
N PHE A 170 9.57 11.57 -5.09
CA PHE A 170 10.20 11.87 -6.39
C PHE A 170 11.31 12.91 -6.25
N ASN A 171 11.04 14.01 -5.53
CA ASN A 171 12.06 15.04 -5.30
C ASN A 171 13.27 14.52 -4.54
N ARG A 172 13.03 13.67 -3.51
CA ARG A 172 14.10 13.14 -2.65
C ARG A 172 14.96 12.11 -3.38
N PHE A 173 14.36 11.23 -4.20
CA PHE A 173 15.04 10.06 -4.74
C PHE A 173 15.24 10.09 -6.25
N LYS A 174 14.96 11.20 -6.93
CA LYS A 174 15.00 11.35 -8.40
C LYS A 174 16.31 10.93 -9.05
N ASP A 175 17.43 11.10 -8.36
CA ASP A 175 18.76 10.80 -8.90
C ASP A 175 19.21 9.36 -8.58
N LYS A 176 18.42 8.60 -7.82
CA LYS A 176 18.75 7.27 -7.29
C LYS A 176 17.79 6.18 -7.74
N VAL A 177 16.53 6.49 -8.01
CA VAL A 177 15.48 5.52 -8.30
C VAL A 177 14.86 5.75 -9.67
N ARG A 178 14.91 4.71 -10.52
CA ARG A 178 14.41 4.75 -11.90
C ARG A 178 13.06 4.07 -12.09
N TYR A 179 12.66 3.15 -11.19
CA TYR A 179 11.48 2.32 -11.33
C TYR A 179 10.50 2.59 -10.19
N TRP A 180 9.29 3.03 -10.55
CA TRP A 180 8.25 3.40 -9.62
C TRP A 180 6.95 2.65 -9.92
N ILE A 181 6.34 2.07 -8.92
CA ILE A 181 5.01 1.46 -8.97
C ILE A 181 4.09 2.34 -8.12
N THR A 182 3.02 2.85 -8.72
CA THR A 182 2.11 3.77 -8.00
C THR A 182 1.31 3.03 -6.94
N PHE A 183 0.67 1.93 -7.32
CA PHE A 183 -0.14 1.09 -6.43
C PHE A 183 0.18 -0.39 -6.63
N ASN A 184 0.10 -1.13 -5.54
CA ASN A 184 0.07 -2.59 -5.55
C ASN A 184 -1.37 -3.07 -5.70
N GLU A 185 -1.59 -4.08 -6.52
CA GLU A 185 -2.83 -4.88 -6.64
C GLU A 185 -4.15 -4.09 -6.51
N ILE A 186 -4.26 -2.92 -7.14
CA ILE A 186 -5.46 -2.08 -7.11
C ILE A 186 -6.75 -2.83 -7.51
N ASN A 187 -6.62 -3.94 -8.19
CA ASN A 187 -7.72 -4.82 -8.60
C ASN A 187 -8.10 -5.86 -7.53
N ASN A 188 -7.32 -6.03 -6.47
CA ASN A 188 -7.52 -7.05 -5.44
C ASN A 188 -7.78 -6.44 -4.05
N LEU A 189 -8.19 -5.18 -3.99
CA LEU A 189 -8.43 -4.47 -2.74
C LEU A 189 -9.71 -4.92 -2.05
N GLY A 190 -9.67 -4.96 -0.74
CA GLY A 190 -10.82 -5.23 0.12
C GLY A 190 -10.46 -5.15 1.60
N GLY A 191 -11.34 -4.56 2.40
CA GLY A 191 -11.14 -4.39 3.83
C GLY A 191 -10.52 -3.05 4.24
N TYR A 192 -10.67 -2.75 5.52
CA TYR A 192 -10.19 -1.52 6.13
C TYR A 192 -8.67 -1.34 5.98
N ALA A 193 -7.91 -2.38 6.25
CA ALA A 193 -6.45 -2.32 6.24
C ALA A 193 -5.89 -1.84 4.89
N GLN A 194 -6.53 -2.23 3.77
CA GLN A 194 -6.05 -1.90 2.43
C GLN A 194 -6.55 -0.56 1.90
N MET A 195 -7.77 -0.17 2.23
CA MET A 195 -8.40 1.05 1.68
C MET A 195 -8.58 2.17 2.70
N GLY A 196 -8.51 1.87 3.98
CA GLY A 196 -8.81 2.81 5.06
C GLY A 196 -10.29 3.19 5.15
N THR A 197 -11.20 2.44 4.48
CA THR A 197 -12.63 2.75 4.39
C THR A 197 -13.44 2.01 5.44
N HIS A 198 -14.39 2.70 6.07
CA HIS A 198 -15.25 2.07 7.09
C HIS A 198 -16.27 1.11 6.47
N ARG A 199 -16.78 1.41 5.26
CA ARG A 199 -17.70 0.54 4.54
C ARG A 199 -16.98 -0.31 3.50
N GLN A 200 -17.43 -1.56 3.36
CA GLN A 200 -16.85 -2.54 2.44
C GLN A 200 -17.82 -3.01 1.35
N ASP A 201 -18.81 -2.17 1.02
CA ASP A 201 -19.72 -2.43 -0.11
C ASP A 201 -19.07 -2.12 -1.47
N SER A 202 -19.69 -2.63 -2.54
CA SER A 202 -19.17 -2.45 -3.91
C SER A 202 -19.08 -0.98 -4.33
N GLN A 203 -20.03 -0.13 -3.90
CA GLN A 203 -20.01 1.30 -4.25
C GLN A 203 -18.79 1.97 -3.65
N THR A 204 -18.52 1.76 -2.37
CA THR A 204 -17.34 2.29 -1.65
C THR A 204 -16.05 1.80 -2.28
N ARG A 205 -15.96 0.50 -2.60
CA ARG A 205 -14.78 -0.08 -3.24
C ARG A 205 -14.50 0.56 -4.61
N TYR A 206 -15.48 0.65 -5.50
CA TYR A 206 -15.28 1.26 -6.82
C TYR A 206 -14.99 2.76 -6.72
N GLN A 207 -15.55 3.47 -5.75
CA GLN A 207 -15.24 4.88 -5.49
C GLN A 207 -13.78 5.03 -5.03
N ALA A 208 -13.33 4.21 -4.08
CA ALA A 208 -11.94 4.20 -3.63
C ALA A 208 -10.96 3.93 -4.78
N VAL A 209 -11.22 2.90 -5.57
CA VAL A 209 -10.39 2.56 -6.74
C VAL A 209 -10.37 3.68 -7.77
N HIS A 210 -11.52 4.35 -8.02
CA HIS A 210 -11.55 5.51 -8.91
C HIS A 210 -10.64 6.64 -8.41
N HIS A 211 -10.65 6.93 -7.12
CA HIS A 211 -9.76 7.94 -6.53
C HIS A 211 -8.29 7.52 -6.64
N MET A 212 -7.98 6.24 -6.45
CA MET A 212 -6.62 5.72 -6.64
C MET A 212 -6.15 5.83 -8.10
N PHE A 213 -7.01 5.57 -9.09
CA PHE A 213 -6.68 5.82 -10.51
C PHE A 213 -6.34 7.29 -10.77
N VAL A 214 -7.15 8.21 -10.26
CA VAL A 214 -6.91 9.64 -10.40
C VAL A 214 -5.61 10.06 -9.69
N ALA A 215 -5.37 9.53 -8.50
CA ALA A 215 -4.15 9.79 -7.72
C ALA A 215 -2.90 9.28 -8.47
N SER A 216 -2.95 8.06 -9.03
CA SER A 216 -1.88 7.48 -9.84
C SER A 216 -1.56 8.35 -11.06
N ALA A 217 -2.57 8.71 -11.85
CA ALA A 217 -2.38 9.54 -13.04
C ALA A 217 -1.75 10.91 -12.72
N LYS A 218 -2.22 11.56 -11.65
CA LYS A 218 -1.66 12.82 -11.17
C LYS A 218 -0.21 12.67 -10.67
N ALA A 219 0.08 11.64 -9.88
CA ALA A 219 1.44 11.36 -9.40
C ALA A 219 2.40 11.09 -10.56
N ILE A 220 2.02 10.26 -11.54
CA ILE A 220 2.81 10.01 -12.75
C ILE A 220 3.08 11.31 -13.51
N SER A 221 2.05 12.16 -13.68
CA SER A 221 2.20 13.46 -14.35
C SER A 221 3.23 14.36 -13.63
N GLN A 222 3.19 14.42 -12.28
CA GLN A 222 4.19 15.15 -11.51
C GLN A 222 5.58 14.51 -11.60
N GLY A 223 5.66 13.19 -11.45
CA GLY A 223 6.92 12.46 -11.53
C GLY A 223 7.64 12.67 -12.88
N LYS A 224 6.92 12.63 -14.00
CA LYS A 224 7.48 12.91 -15.32
C LYS A 224 8.02 14.34 -15.44
N LYS A 225 7.40 15.32 -14.80
CA LYS A 225 7.91 16.72 -14.78
C LYS A 225 9.19 16.86 -13.96
N ILE A 226 9.31 16.10 -12.85
CA ILE A 226 10.45 16.19 -11.91
C ILE A 226 11.66 15.41 -12.44
N MET A 227 11.42 14.20 -12.97
CA MET A 227 12.46 13.20 -13.22
C MET A 227 12.70 12.87 -14.70
N GLY A 228 11.88 13.37 -15.62
CA GLY A 228 12.04 13.10 -17.06
C GLY A 228 11.75 11.64 -17.45
N ASP A 229 12.75 10.94 -18.01
CA ASP A 229 12.60 9.57 -18.57
C ASP A 229 12.70 8.48 -17.49
N ILE A 230 11.80 8.53 -16.52
CA ILE A 230 11.64 7.53 -15.46
C ILE A 230 10.52 6.55 -15.84
N LYS A 231 10.63 5.31 -15.34
CA LYS A 231 9.64 4.25 -15.62
C LYS A 231 8.62 4.17 -14.50
N PHE A 232 7.36 4.35 -14.89
CA PHE A 232 6.22 4.15 -14.01
C PHE A 232 5.45 2.90 -14.40
N GLY A 233 4.94 2.19 -13.41
CA GLY A 233 4.12 1.00 -13.58
C GLY A 233 3.11 0.84 -12.48
N ALA A 234 2.36 -0.25 -12.57
CA ALA A 234 1.46 -0.74 -11.54
C ALA A 234 1.62 -2.26 -11.41
N MET A 235 1.26 -2.80 -10.25
CA MET A 235 1.25 -4.23 -10.02
C MET A 235 -0.19 -4.69 -9.85
N PHE A 236 -0.53 -5.81 -10.49
CA PHE A 236 -1.85 -6.40 -10.48
C PHE A 236 -1.80 -7.86 -10.06
N ALA A 237 -2.80 -8.29 -9.30
CA ALA A 237 -3.10 -9.70 -9.10
C ALA A 237 -3.84 -10.20 -10.35
N LEU A 238 -3.22 -11.03 -11.16
CA LEU A 238 -3.79 -11.52 -12.41
C LEU A 238 -3.61 -13.03 -12.53
N SER A 239 -4.72 -13.72 -12.77
CA SER A 239 -4.73 -15.11 -13.17
C SER A 239 -5.19 -15.21 -14.61
N GLU A 240 -4.43 -15.92 -15.43
CA GLU A 240 -4.81 -16.14 -16.82
C GLU A 240 -6.01 -17.10 -16.90
N ILE A 241 -6.97 -16.77 -17.74
CA ILE A 241 -8.23 -17.51 -17.91
C ILE A 241 -8.29 -18.08 -19.32
N TYR A 242 -8.47 -19.38 -19.44
CA TYR A 242 -8.60 -20.07 -20.71
C TYR A 242 -9.98 -20.71 -20.85
N PRO A 243 -10.53 -20.84 -22.08
CA PRO A 243 -11.77 -21.58 -22.29
C PRO A 243 -11.57 -23.06 -22.00
N ALA A 244 -12.56 -23.69 -21.38
CA ALA A 244 -12.52 -25.12 -21.07
C ALA A 244 -12.52 -25.97 -22.34
N THR A 245 -13.22 -25.52 -23.39
CA THR A 245 -13.28 -26.15 -24.72
C THR A 245 -13.25 -25.07 -25.81
N CYS A 246 -13.20 -25.50 -27.07
CA CYS A 246 -13.32 -24.60 -28.22
C CYS A 246 -14.79 -24.25 -28.59
N ASN A 247 -15.77 -24.66 -27.79
CA ASN A 247 -17.15 -24.24 -27.97
C ASN A 247 -17.33 -22.73 -27.88
N PRO A 248 -18.15 -22.09 -28.74
CA PRO A 248 -18.35 -20.65 -28.71
C PRO A 248 -18.79 -20.09 -27.35
N GLU A 249 -19.58 -20.86 -26.60
CA GLU A 249 -20.06 -20.48 -25.25
C GLU A 249 -18.91 -20.38 -24.25
N ASP A 250 -17.99 -21.36 -24.22
CA ASP A 250 -16.81 -21.36 -23.34
C ASP A 250 -15.85 -20.24 -23.72
N VAL A 251 -15.65 -20.02 -25.01
CA VAL A 251 -14.80 -18.92 -25.53
C VAL A 251 -15.40 -17.56 -25.15
N PHE A 252 -16.72 -17.38 -25.29
CA PHE A 252 -17.40 -16.14 -24.93
C PHE A 252 -17.40 -15.91 -23.42
N ALA A 253 -17.65 -16.92 -22.61
CA ALA A 253 -17.55 -16.83 -21.14
C ALA A 253 -16.14 -16.41 -20.70
N THR A 254 -15.11 -16.99 -21.29
CA THR A 254 -13.71 -16.63 -21.06
C THR A 254 -13.44 -15.17 -21.43
N TYR A 255 -13.92 -14.73 -22.59
CA TYR A 255 -13.79 -13.33 -23.03
C TYR A 255 -14.40 -12.37 -22.00
N CYS A 256 -15.62 -12.65 -21.53
CA CYS A 256 -16.28 -11.82 -20.51
C CYS A 256 -15.48 -11.75 -19.22
N LYS A 257 -15.01 -12.91 -18.71
CA LYS A 257 -14.20 -12.97 -17.49
C LYS A 257 -12.85 -12.26 -17.62
N ARG A 258 -12.19 -12.38 -18.74
CA ARG A 258 -10.96 -11.61 -19.03
C ARG A 258 -11.20 -10.11 -19.04
N ARG A 259 -12.33 -9.66 -19.60
CA ARG A 259 -12.69 -8.24 -19.59
C ARG A 259 -12.87 -7.68 -18.19
N GLU A 260 -13.53 -8.43 -17.29
CA GLU A 260 -13.66 -8.07 -15.88
C GLU A 260 -12.29 -7.97 -15.21
N ALA A 261 -11.43 -8.97 -15.38
CA ALA A 261 -10.10 -9.01 -14.77
C ALA A 261 -9.16 -7.90 -15.30
N LEU A 262 -9.24 -7.60 -16.59
CA LEU A 262 -8.37 -6.62 -17.26
C LEU A 262 -8.85 -5.17 -17.13
N PHE A 263 -10.05 -4.92 -16.62
CA PHE A 263 -10.60 -3.56 -16.49
C PHE A 263 -9.62 -2.61 -15.80
N PHE A 264 -9.08 -3.00 -14.66
CA PHE A 264 -8.15 -2.18 -13.88
C PHE A 264 -6.81 -1.96 -14.60
N VAL A 265 -6.34 -2.99 -15.32
CA VAL A 265 -5.11 -2.92 -16.12
C VAL A 265 -5.30 -1.94 -17.28
N ASP A 266 -6.42 -2.04 -17.99
CA ASP A 266 -6.73 -1.17 -19.13
C ASP A 266 -6.82 0.30 -18.71
N VAL A 267 -7.46 0.61 -17.58
CA VAL A 267 -7.54 1.98 -17.03
C VAL A 267 -6.15 2.52 -16.69
N MET A 268 -5.29 1.72 -16.02
CA MET A 268 -3.96 2.17 -15.64
C MET A 268 -3.01 2.32 -16.84
N ALA A 269 -3.16 1.49 -17.87
CA ALA A 269 -2.26 1.45 -19.02
C ALA A 269 -2.66 2.41 -20.15
N ARG A 270 -3.96 2.67 -20.30
CA ARG A 270 -4.51 3.41 -21.44
C ARG A 270 -5.18 4.74 -21.08
N GLY A 271 -5.49 4.96 -19.82
CA GLY A 271 -6.16 6.16 -19.27
C GLY A 271 -7.66 6.06 -19.30
#